data_ecda4ec1de452056bbfae0d58dc3b830
#
_entry.id   ecda4ec1de452056bbfae0d58dc3b830
#
_cell.length_a   1.000
_cell.length_b   1.000
_cell.length_c   1.000
_cell.angle_alpha   90.00
_cell.angle_beta   90.00
_cell.angle_gamma   90.00
#
_symmetry.space_group_name_H-M   'P 1'
#
loop_
_entity.id
_entity.type
_entity.pdbx_description
1 polymer ?
#
loop_
_entity_poly.entity_id
_entity_poly.type
_entity_poly.pdbx_seq_one_letter_code
_entity_poly.pdbx_strand_id
1 'polypeptide(L)'
;MTKVTFVAEINSQLHELRVLVYSDDRRIRDAVITALGRRPAKDLPRIEFIQVATEPVVKSELKTGKIHLAILDGEAAPAGGMGIARNAKDEVFNCPPIIVLIQRPQDAWLATWS
;
A
#
# COMPACT_ATOMS: atom_id res chain seq x y z
N MET A 1 16.73 3.04 9.28
CA MET A 1 16.29 1.65 9.53
C MET A 1 16.48 0.82 8.27
N THR A 2 17.04 -0.34 8.41
CA THR A 2 17.25 -1.23 7.27
C THR A 2 16.02 -2.10 7.04
N LYS A 3 15.94 -2.70 5.84
CA LYS A 3 14.86 -3.65 5.52
C LYS A 3 14.84 -4.84 6.48
N VAL A 4 16.02 -5.29 6.88
CA VAL A 4 16.14 -6.44 7.77
C VAL A 4 15.50 -6.16 9.12
N THR A 5 15.75 -4.97 9.68
CA THR A 5 15.18 -4.58 10.95
C THR A 5 13.65 -4.51 10.87
N PHE A 6 13.12 -3.95 9.77
CA PHE A 6 11.67 -3.85 9.59
C PHE A 6 11.02 -5.23 9.53
N VAL A 7 11.61 -6.16 8.76
CA VAL A 7 11.09 -7.52 8.65
C VAL A 7 11.11 -8.24 10.00
N ALA A 8 12.17 -8.05 10.76
CA ALA A 8 12.27 -8.67 12.08
C ALA A 8 11.18 -8.16 13.03
N GLU A 9 10.89 -6.87 12.99
CA GLU A 9 9.82 -6.29 13.79
C GLU A 9 8.46 -6.86 13.41
N ILE A 10 8.19 -7.00 12.11
CA ILE A 10 6.95 -7.58 11.63
C ILE A 10 6.79 -9.01 12.16
N ASN A 11 7.83 -9.83 12.02
CA ASN A 11 7.79 -11.23 12.42
C ASN A 11 7.59 -11.41 13.92
N SER A 12 8.12 -10.50 14.74
CA SER A 12 8.03 -10.62 16.18
C SER A 12 6.71 -10.11 16.76
N GLN A 13 6.01 -9.23 16.07
CA GLN A 13 4.86 -8.52 16.61
C GLN A 13 3.54 -8.81 15.93
N LEU A 14 3.55 -9.31 14.69
CA LEU A 14 2.34 -9.43 13.89
C LEU A 14 2.09 -10.87 13.46
N HIS A 15 0.84 -11.31 13.60
CA HIS A 15 0.36 -12.56 13.03
C HIS A 15 -0.11 -12.38 11.60
N GLU A 16 -0.58 -11.19 11.25
CA GLU A 16 -1.03 -10.84 9.92
C GLU A 16 -0.48 -9.47 9.53
N LEU A 17 -0.16 -9.33 8.25
CA LEU A 17 0.24 -8.06 7.66
C LEU A 17 -0.94 -7.54 6.84
N ARG A 18 -1.48 -6.40 7.23
CA ARG A 18 -2.63 -5.82 6.55
C ARG A 18 -2.16 -4.87 5.47
N VAL A 19 -2.42 -5.23 4.22
CA VAL A 19 -1.98 -4.48 3.04
C VAL A 19 -3.19 -3.93 2.31
N LEU A 20 -3.27 -2.61 2.22
CA LEU A 20 -4.32 -1.94 1.45
C LEU A 20 -3.90 -1.87 -0.01
N VAL A 21 -4.79 -2.25 -0.92
CA VAL A 21 -4.55 -2.18 -2.36
C VAL A 21 -5.64 -1.32 -2.98
N TYR A 22 -5.24 -0.17 -3.52
CA TYR A 22 -6.17 0.79 -4.12
C TYR A 22 -6.00 0.86 -5.63
N SER A 23 -7.08 0.67 -6.35
CA SER A 23 -7.27 1.01 -7.75
C SER A 23 -8.76 1.03 -8.04
N ASP A 24 -9.20 1.90 -8.96
CA ASP A 24 -10.56 1.86 -9.47
C ASP A 24 -10.78 0.68 -10.40
N ASP A 25 -9.70 0.05 -10.88
CA ASP A 25 -9.77 -1.10 -11.76
C ASP A 25 -9.49 -2.39 -11.00
N ARG A 26 -10.52 -3.25 -10.91
CA ARG A 26 -10.41 -4.53 -10.22
C ARG A 26 -9.28 -5.40 -10.76
N ARG A 27 -9.01 -5.32 -12.08
CA ARG A 27 -7.95 -6.14 -12.69
C ARG A 27 -6.58 -5.77 -12.15
N ILE A 28 -6.36 -4.48 -11.89
CA ILE A 28 -5.11 -4.01 -11.30
C ILE A 28 -4.99 -4.54 -9.87
N ARG A 29 -6.07 -4.45 -9.09
CA ARG A 29 -6.04 -4.97 -7.71
C ARG A 29 -5.75 -6.47 -7.70
N ASP A 30 -6.42 -7.23 -8.56
CA ASP A 30 -6.20 -8.68 -8.66
C ASP A 30 -4.77 -9.00 -9.08
N ALA A 31 -4.20 -8.24 -10.00
CA ALA A 31 -2.83 -8.45 -10.45
C ALA A 31 -1.82 -8.24 -9.31
N VAL A 32 -2.03 -7.20 -8.50
CA VAL A 32 -1.16 -6.93 -7.36
C VAL A 32 -1.25 -8.06 -6.35
N ILE A 33 -2.45 -8.49 -6.02
CA ILE A 33 -2.67 -9.55 -5.04
C ILE A 33 -2.06 -10.86 -5.53
N THR A 34 -2.22 -11.18 -6.81
CA THR A 34 -1.63 -12.39 -7.39
C THR A 34 -0.11 -12.34 -7.35
N ALA A 35 0.47 -11.17 -7.69
CA ALA A 35 1.92 -11.02 -7.73
C ALA A 35 2.56 -11.17 -6.35
N LEU A 36 1.91 -10.64 -5.32
CA LEU A 36 2.43 -10.72 -3.95
C LEU A 36 2.08 -12.05 -3.29
N GLY A 37 0.92 -12.61 -3.63
CA GLY A 37 0.42 -13.76 -2.94
C GLY A 37 0.05 -13.44 -1.49
N ARG A 38 -0.36 -14.47 -0.75
CA ARG A 38 -0.74 -14.28 0.66
C ARG A 38 0.45 -14.33 1.60
N ARG A 39 1.54 -14.93 1.14
CA ARG A 39 2.77 -15.05 1.93
C ARG A 39 3.94 -14.97 0.97
N PRO A 40 4.44 -13.75 0.70
CA PRO A 40 5.48 -13.54 -0.32
C PRO A 40 6.82 -14.11 0.10
N ALA A 41 7.03 -14.35 1.39
CA ALA A 41 8.25 -14.93 1.91
C ALA A 41 7.94 -15.82 3.11
N LYS A 42 8.75 -16.87 3.30
CA LYS A 42 8.57 -17.83 4.38
C LYS A 42 8.51 -17.19 5.77
N ASP A 43 9.31 -16.16 5.96
CA ASP A 43 9.48 -15.54 7.27
C ASP A 43 8.53 -14.39 7.53
N LEU A 44 7.70 -14.02 6.53
CA LEU A 44 6.73 -12.95 6.70
C LEU A 44 5.40 -13.49 7.22
N PRO A 45 4.66 -12.68 7.97
CA PRO A 45 3.31 -13.03 8.37
C PRO A 45 2.42 -13.21 7.15
N ARG A 46 1.32 -13.88 7.35
CA ARG A 46 0.30 -14.02 6.33
C ARG A 46 -0.26 -12.63 5.99
N ILE A 47 -0.46 -12.37 4.69
CA ILE A 47 -0.98 -11.07 4.25
C ILE A 47 -2.50 -11.13 4.15
N GLU A 48 -3.14 -10.13 4.75
CA GLU A 48 -4.56 -9.85 4.54
C GLU A 48 -4.64 -8.64 3.62
N PHE A 49 -5.27 -8.80 2.45
CA PHE A 49 -5.42 -7.72 1.49
C PHE A 49 -6.74 -6.99 1.70
N ILE A 50 -6.69 -5.67 1.83
CA ILE A 50 -7.86 -4.83 1.91
C ILE A 50 -7.98 -4.09 0.59
N GLN A 51 -8.95 -4.49 -0.25
CA GLN A 51 -9.13 -3.90 -1.56
C GLN A 51 -10.01 -2.67 -1.46
N VAL A 52 -9.57 -1.59 -2.08
CA VAL A 52 -10.26 -0.31 -2.05
C VAL A 52 -10.35 0.27 -3.46
N ALA A 53 -11.52 0.79 -3.82
CA ALA A 53 -11.76 1.32 -5.16
C ALA A 53 -11.92 2.84 -5.21
N THR A 54 -12.01 3.52 -4.07
CA THR A 54 -12.25 4.97 -4.03
C THR A 54 -11.34 5.65 -3.02
N GLU A 55 -11.04 6.92 -3.28
CA GLU A 55 -10.18 7.72 -2.41
C GLU A 55 -10.71 7.88 -0.99
N PRO A 56 -11.99 8.21 -0.77
CA PRO A 56 -12.47 8.37 0.61
C PRO A 56 -12.28 7.14 1.46
N VAL A 57 -12.42 5.95 0.88
CA VAL A 57 -12.22 4.70 1.61
C VAL A 57 -10.75 4.47 1.92
N VAL A 58 -9.83 4.87 1.02
CA VAL A 58 -8.41 4.83 1.33
C VAL A 58 -8.11 5.63 2.58
N LYS A 59 -8.57 6.87 2.63
CA LYS A 59 -8.34 7.75 3.78
C LYS A 59 -8.93 7.18 5.06
N SER A 60 -10.16 6.66 4.96
CA SER A 60 -10.84 6.06 6.09
C SER A 60 -10.05 4.87 6.66
N GLU A 61 -9.59 3.98 5.79
CA GLU A 61 -8.82 2.82 6.21
C GLU A 61 -7.47 3.19 6.81
N LEU A 62 -6.77 4.16 6.22
CA LEU A 62 -5.47 4.59 6.76
C LEU A 62 -5.61 5.22 8.14
N LYS A 63 -6.71 5.92 8.39
CA LYS A 63 -6.94 6.55 9.69
C LYS A 63 -7.21 5.56 10.81
N THR A 64 -7.55 4.31 10.50
CA THR A 64 -7.77 3.30 11.53
C THR A 64 -6.49 2.94 12.29
N GLY A 65 -5.33 3.20 11.70
CA GLY A 65 -4.05 2.77 12.26
C GLY A 65 -3.79 1.28 12.14
N LYS A 66 -4.63 0.55 11.43
CA LYS A 66 -4.53 -0.91 11.30
C LYS A 66 -3.88 -1.37 9.99
N ILE A 67 -3.58 -0.46 9.09
CA ILE A 67 -2.93 -0.77 7.81
C ILE A 67 -1.42 -0.70 7.99
N HIS A 68 -0.72 -1.75 7.58
CA HIS A 68 0.73 -1.84 7.72
C HIS A 68 1.47 -1.36 6.46
N LEU A 69 0.83 -1.48 5.30
CA LEU A 69 1.39 -1.07 4.02
C LEU A 69 0.24 -0.71 3.09
N ALA A 70 0.38 0.38 2.34
CA ALA A 70 -0.58 0.76 1.32
C ALA A 70 0.06 0.72 -0.06
N ILE A 71 -0.61 0.08 -1.02
CA ILE A 71 -0.20 0.02 -2.41
C ILE A 71 -1.27 0.75 -3.21
N LEU A 72 -0.90 1.87 -3.82
CA LEU A 72 -1.83 2.75 -4.50
C LEU A 72 -1.53 2.81 -5.99
N ASP A 73 -2.56 2.62 -6.82
CA ASP A 73 -2.43 2.73 -8.27
C ASP A 73 -2.28 4.19 -8.66
N GLY A 74 -1.12 4.55 -9.21
CA GLY A 74 -0.85 5.92 -9.65
C GLY A 74 -1.70 6.37 -10.83
N GLU A 75 -2.29 5.43 -11.57
CA GLU A 75 -3.11 5.71 -12.74
C GLU A 75 -4.61 5.58 -12.47
N ALA A 76 -5.00 5.39 -11.21
CA ALA A 76 -6.42 5.27 -10.86
C ALA A 76 -7.17 6.57 -11.14
N ALA A 77 -8.44 6.46 -11.46
CA ALA A 77 -9.32 7.60 -11.73
C ALA A 77 -10.55 7.51 -10.81
N PRO A 78 -11.10 8.64 -10.41
CA PRO A 78 -10.67 10.02 -10.68
C PRO A 78 -9.47 10.47 -9.85
N ALA A 79 -9.08 9.73 -8.81
CA ALA A 79 -7.97 10.11 -7.95
C ALA A 79 -6.81 9.11 -8.10
N GLY A 80 -5.66 9.60 -8.56
CA GLY A 80 -4.47 8.79 -8.69
C GLY A 80 -3.70 8.63 -7.39
N GLY A 81 -2.97 7.51 -7.29
CA GLY A 81 -2.26 7.16 -6.08
C GLY A 81 -1.20 8.16 -5.62
N MET A 82 -0.60 8.90 -6.57
CA MET A 82 0.41 9.91 -6.21
C MET A 82 -0.19 11.03 -5.35
N GLY A 83 -1.33 11.56 -5.77
CA GLY A 83 -2.02 12.62 -5.01
C GLY A 83 -2.53 12.10 -3.68
N ILE A 84 -3.06 10.90 -3.68
CA ILE A 84 -3.55 10.28 -2.43
C ILE A 84 -2.42 10.08 -1.45
N ALA A 85 -1.26 9.58 -1.91
CA ALA A 85 -0.11 9.35 -1.05
C ALA A 85 0.37 10.65 -0.42
N ARG A 86 0.44 11.72 -1.21
CA ARG A 86 0.87 13.01 -0.72
C ARG A 86 -0.07 13.54 0.36
N ASN A 87 -1.36 13.47 0.10
CA ASN A 87 -2.37 13.94 1.06
C ASN A 87 -2.37 13.08 2.33
N ALA A 88 -2.22 11.78 2.19
CA ALA A 88 -2.23 10.88 3.35
C ALA A 88 -1.06 11.16 4.30
N LYS A 89 0.12 11.45 3.75
CA LYS A 89 1.27 11.78 4.59
C LYS A 89 1.05 13.03 5.42
N ASP A 90 0.29 13.99 4.89
CA ASP A 90 -0.01 15.23 5.59
C ASP A 90 -1.17 15.10 6.57
N GLU A 91 -2.16 14.28 6.26
CA GLU A 91 -3.43 14.23 6.98
C GLU A 91 -3.56 13.07 7.95
N VAL A 92 -2.83 11.98 7.72
CA VAL A 92 -2.97 10.77 8.54
C VAL A 92 -1.86 10.67 9.56
N PHE A 93 -2.23 10.64 10.83
CA PHE A 93 -1.27 10.45 11.92
C PHE A 93 -0.71 9.03 11.85
N ASN A 94 0.62 8.90 11.94
CA ASN A 94 1.32 7.62 11.81
C ASN A 94 0.95 6.88 10.53
N CYS A 95 0.96 7.62 9.41
CA CYS A 95 0.68 7.03 8.10
C CYS A 95 1.65 5.88 7.80
N PRO A 96 1.13 4.70 7.38
CA PRO A 96 2.00 3.58 7.05
C PRO A 96 2.82 3.86 5.79
N PRO A 97 3.85 3.06 5.50
CA PRO A 97 4.58 3.16 4.24
C PRO A 97 3.63 3.00 3.06
N ILE A 98 3.88 3.78 2.00
CA ILE A 98 3.06 3.79 0.80
C ILE A 98 3.92 3.48 -0.41
N ILE A 99 3.47 2.54 -1.23
CA ILE A 99 4.04 2.25 -2.53
C ILE A 99 3.06 2.73 -3.59
N VAL A 100 3.53 3.53 -4.53
CA VAL A 100 2.70 3.99 -5.63
C VAL A 100 3.11 3.23 -6.88
N LEU A 101 2.14 2.55 -7.51
CA LEU A 101 2.38 1.83 -8.75
C LEU A 101 2.40 2.82 -9.91
N ILE A 102 3.41 2.73 -10.75
CA ILE A 102 3.52 3.58 -11.93
C ILE A 102 3.50 2.71 -13.17
N GLN A 103 2.88 3.23 -14.23
CA GLN A 103 2.81 2.54 -15.50
C GLN A 103 3.60 3.25 -16.58
N ARG A 104 3.97 4.51 -16.34
CA ARG A 104 4.74 5.31 -17.29
C ARG A 104 6.12 5.59 -16.72
N PRO A 105 7.18 5.32 -17.50
CA PRO A 105 8.55 5.54 -17.02
C PRO A 105 8.82 6.96 -16.53
N GLN A 106 8.17 7.96 -17.14
CA GLN A 106 8.39 9.35 -16.74
C GLN A 106 7.89 9.67 -15.34
N ASP A 107 7.09 8.80 -14.72
CA ASP A 107 6.59 9.00 -13.38
C ASP A 107 7.48 8.37 -12.31
N ALA A 108 8.54 7.69 -12.71
CA ALA A 108 9.38 6.92 -11.78
C ALA A 108 9.95 7.77 -10.65
N TRP A 109 10.43 8.97 -10.94
CA TRP A 109 11.03 9.84 -9.93
C TRP A 109 10.00 10.30 -8.90
N LEU A 110 8.75 10.51 -9.33
CA LEU A 110 7.67 10.90 -8.41
C LEU A 110 7.31 9.74 -7.47
N ALA A 111 7.24 8.54 -8.00
CA ALA A 111 6.96 7.36 -7.19
C ALA A 111 8.04 7.14 -6.13
N THR A 112 9.30 7.35 -6.47
CA THR A 112 10.41 7.21 -5.55
C THR A 112 10.31 8.24 -4.42
N TRP A 113 9.85 9.43 -4.75
CA TRP A 113 9.73 10.51 -3.78
C TRP A 113 8.55 10.32 -2.83
N SER A 114 7.47 9.76 -3.32
CA SER A 114 6.26 9.55 -2.53
C SER A 114 6.42 8.42 -1.54
#